data_33283128711744d835c77e914ca5e0d0
#
_entry.id   33283128711744d835c77e914ca5e0d0
#
_cell.length_a   1.000
_cell.length_b   1.000
_cell.length_c   1.000
_cell.angle_alpha   90.00
_cell.angle_beta   90.00
_cell.angle_gamma   90.00
#
_symmetry.space_group_name_H-M   'P 1'
#
loop_
_entity.id
_entity.type
_entity.pdbx_description
1 polymer ?
#
loop_
_entity_poly.entity_id
_entity_poly.type
_entity_poly.pdbx_seq_one_letter_code
_entity_poly.pdbx_strand_id
1 'polypeptide(L)'
;VCLFERTFFNGITVNCMYESYYGLNSKPFQLTPDPEFFFASKWHKRAMSYLQYGLSQAEGFIVITGGIGTGKTTVANSLLEEIEDDIAAAQIVTPKLSPDELVKMVASKFDIPTEGRSKADILKALELFLYDLNKAGRRALLLVDEAQNLPLETIEELRMLSNFQLNGKPLIQSFLLGQEELQPILRAPNMEQFRQRIVASCHLAPLSLEECKEYIEYRLHHAGWNGTALFSDEALERIHMFSRGIPRKINTLMDRIMLYGFLEELESFDANAVN
;
A
#
# COMPACT_ATOMS: atom_id res chain seq x y z
N VAL A 1 -7.30 -22.66 36.94
CA VAL A 1 -8.54 -23.27 36.38
C VAL A 1 -9.42 -22.11 35.94
N CYS A 2 -9.24 -21.63 34.73
CA CYS A 2 -10.13 -20.63 34.14
C CYS A 2 -11.21 -21.32 33.36
N LEU A 3 -12.43 -21.18 33.85
CA LEU A 3 -13.65 -21.70 33.26
C LEU A 3 -13.96 -20.96 31.95
N PHE A 4 -14.11 -21.72 30.86
CA PHE A 4 -14.69 -21.27 29.60
C PHE A 4 -16.15 -20.86 29.85
N GLU A 5 -16.45 -19.58 29.93
CA GLU A 5 -17.81 -19.08 29.73
C GLU A 5 -17.99 -18.62 28.29
N ARG A 6 -18.67 -19.46 27.50
CA ARG A 6 -19.27 -19.07 26.23
C ARG A 6 -20.46 -18.17 26.52
N THR A 7 -20.30 -16.88 26.35
CA THR A 7 -21.45 -15.97 26.23
C THR A 7 -21.59 -15.54 24.78
N PHE A 8 -22.52 -16.20 24.10
CA PHE A 8 -23.14 -15.69 22.86
C PHE A 8 -24.05 -14.53 23.22
N PHE A 9 -23.64 -13.29 22.95
CA PHE A 9 -24.59 -12.18 22.86
C PHE A 9 -24.10 -11.10 21.88
N ASN A 10 -24.95 -10.83 20.88
CA ASN A 10 -25.00 -9.63 20.05
C ASN A 10 -23.70 -9.14 19.39
N GLY A 11 -23.29 -9.78 18.27
CA GLY A 11 -22.53 -9.08 17.22
C GLY A 11 -21.10 -8.64 17.55
N ILE A 12 -20.56 -8.99 18.70
CA ILE A 12 -19.15 -8.78 19.06
C ILE A 12 -18.45 -10.09 18.81
N THR A 13 -17.74 -10.21 17.72
CA THR A 13 -16.74 -11.27 17.50
C THR A 13 -15.66 -11.11 18.55
N VAL A 14 -15.70 -11.94 19.58
CA VAL A 14 -14.63 -12.06 20.58
C VAL A 14 -13.43 -12.70 19.89
N ASN A 15 -12.60 -11.88 19.31
CA ASN A 15 -11.31 -12.28 18.76
C ASN A 15 -10.23 -11.87 19.78
N CYS A 16 -10.21 -12.48 20.96
CA CYS A 16 -9.30 -12.13 22.03
C CYS A 16 -8.71 -13.39 22.66
N MET A 17 -7.86 -14.12 21.89
CA MET A 17 -7.14 -15.24 22.50
C MET A 17 -5.86 -14.77 23.18
N TYR A 18 -4.87 -14.33 22.43
CA TYR A 18 -3.58 -13.89 22.98
C TYR A 18 -3.56 -12.40 23.38
N GLU A 19 -4.44 -11.57 22.78
CA GLU A 19 -4.51 -10.16 23.10
C GLU A 19 -4.82 -9.94 24.59
N SER A 20 -5.84 -10.63 25.11
CA SER A 20 -6.18 -10.55 26.54
C SER A 20 -5.09 -11.08 27.45
N TYR A 21 -4.38 -12.14 27.04
CA TYR A 21 -3.30 -12.74 27.80
C TYR A 21 -2.12 -11.78 27.97
N TYR A 22 -1.73 -11.11 26.88
CA TYR A 22 -0.65 -10.11 26.90
C TYR A 22 -1.12 -8.70 27.23
N GLY A 23 -2.39 -8.50 27.61
CA GLY A 23 -2.92 -7.19 27.97
C GLY A 23 -2.96 -6.18 26.81
N LEU A 24 -3.15 -6.66 25.59
CA LEU A 24 -3.26 -5.84 24.38
C LEU A 24 -4.70 -5.37 24.17
N ASN A 25 -4.86 -4.15 23.66
CA ASN A 25 -6.15 -3.55 23.34
C ASN A 25 -6.65 -3.93 21.93
N SER A 26 -5.74 -4.35 21.06
CA SER A 26 -6.02 -4.72 19.67
C SER A 26 -4.99 -5.73 19.15
N LYS A 27 -5.26 -6.32 17.98
CA LYS A 27 -4.36 -7.28 17.33
C LYS A 27 -3.15 -6.56 16.70
N PRO A 28 -1.92 -6.73 17.24
CA PRO A 28 -0.77 -5.95 16.76
C PRO A 28 -0.30 -6.35 15.36
N PHE A 29 -0.45 -7.61 14.96
CA PHE A 29 0.13 -8.18 13.74
C PHE A 29 -0.92 -8.65 12.72
N GLN A 30 -1.98 -7.86 12.54
CA GLN A 30 -2.99 -8.14 11.51
C GLN A 30 -2.42 -8.00 10.10
N LEU A 31 -2.97 -8.79 9.16
CA LEU A 31 -2.55 -8.78 7.76
C LEU A 31 -3.27 -7.74 6.91
N THR A 32 -4.46 -7.32 7.37
CA THR A 32 -5.20 -6.24 6.73
C THR A 32 -4.44 -4.94 6.91
N PRO A 33 -4.21 -4.17 5.85
CA PRO A 33 -3.61 -2.84 5.97
C PRO A 33 -4.45 -1.98 6.93
N ASP A 34 -3.78 -1.41 7.92
CA ASP A 34 -4.37 -0.52 8.90
C ASP A 34 -3.44 0.70 9.03
N PRO A 35 -3.92 1.88 8.64
CA PRO A 35 -3.12 3.10 8.69
C PRO A 35 -2.66 3.47 10.10
N GLU A 36 -3.47 3.18 11.12
CA GLU A 36 -3.09 3.42 12.52
C GLU A 36 -1.84 2.65 12.95
N PHE A 37 -1.62 1.46 12.33
CA PHE A 37 -0.43 0.64 12.55
C PHE A 37 0.68 0.87 11.52
N PHE A 38 0.65 1.96 10.78
CA PHE A 38 1.66 2.25 9.77
C PHE A 38 2.99 2.66 10.41
N PHE A 39 4.00 1.80 10.27
CA PHE A 39 5.38 2.11 10.64
C PHE A 39 6.14 2.64 9.43
N ALA A 40 6.51 3.90 9.48
CA ALA A 40 7.26 4.56 8.42
C ALA A 40 8.77 4.29 8.55
N SER A 41 9.25 3.16 7.96
CA SER A 41 10.68 2.91 7.82
C SER A 41 11.37 3.97 6.94
N LYS A 42 12.69 3.96 6.88
CA LYS A 42 13.47 4.86 6.02
C LYS A 42 12.98 4.87 4.57
N TRP A 43 12.68 3.69 4.01
CA TRP A 43 12.22 3.56 2.63
C TRP A 43 10.77 4.02 2.46
N HIS A 44 9.91 3.79 3.46
CA HIS A 44 8.54 4.29 3.46
C HIS A 44 8.51 5.83 3.53
N LYS A 45 9.30 6.44 4.41
CA LYS A 45 9.46 7.91 4.49
C LYS A 45 9.94 8.50 3.15
N ARG A 46 10.92 7.84 2.51
CA ARG A 46 11.42 8.26 1.21
C ARG A 46 10.36 8.13 0.11
N ALA A 47 9.62 7.03 0.08
CA ALA A 47 8.53 6.85 -0.88
C ALA A 47 7.43 7.90 -0.68
N MET A 48 7.03 8.16 0.56
CA MET A 48 6.06 9.21 0.89
C MET A 48 6.54 10.58 0.41
N SER A 49 7.82 10.93 0.64
CA SER A 49 8.40 12.19 0.15
C SER A 49 8.34 12.30 -1.38
N TYR A 50 8.58 11.20 -2.12
CA TYR A 50 8.44 11.22 -3.58
C TYR A 50 6.98 11.37 -4.03
N LEU A 51 6.04 10.73 -3.34
CA LEU A 51 4.62 10.87 -3.64
C LEU A 51 4.15 12.31 -3.38
N GLN A 52 4.50 12.90 -2.23
CA GLN A 52 4.19 14.30 -1.90
C GLN A 52 4.86 15.27 -2.88
N TYR A 53 6.13 15.03 -3.24
CA TYR A 53 6.81 15.81 -4.28
C TYR A 53 6.06 15.71 -5.61
N GLY A 54 5.68 14.51 -6.04
CA GLY A 54 4.88 14.33 -7.24
C GLY A 54 3.59 15.12 -7.19
N LEU A 55 2.84 15.03 -6.09
CA LEU A 55 1.61 15.81 -5.92
C LEU A 55 1.86 17.32 -6.05
N SER A 56 2.99 17.83 -5.54
CA SER A 56 3.35 19.25 -5.68
C SER A 56 3.66 19.65 -7.12
N GLN A 57 4.28 18.75 -7.91
CA GLN A 57 4.57 19.00 -9.33
C GLN A 57 3.31 18.91 -10.20
N ALA A 58 2.33 18.10 -9.79
CA ALA A 58 1.06 17.86 -10.50
C ALA A 58 1.24 17.34 -11.94
N GLU A 59 2.34 16.65 -12.24
CA GLU A 59 2.64 16.15 -13.58
C GLU A 59 3.37 14.80 -13.56
N GLY A 60 3.29 14.07 -14.68
CA GLY A 60 4.05 12.86 -14.93
C GLY A 60 3.66 11.67 -14.07
N PHE A 61 4.58 10.71 -13.99
CA PHE A 61 4.40 9.47 -13.26
C PHE A 61 5.34 9.39 -12.07
N ILE A 62 4.83 8.89 -10.94
CA ILE A 62 5.64 8.41 -9.83
C ILE A 62 5.57 6.89 -9.82
N VAL A 63 6.71 6.22 -9.74
CA VAL A 63 6.79 4.77 -9.75
C VAL A 63 7.35 4.28 -8.42
N ILE A 64 6.60 3.42 -7.73
CA ILE A 64 7.05 2.76 -6.51
C ILE A 64 7.09 1.26 -6.76
N THR A 65 8.28 0.68 -6.64
CA THR A 65 8.48 -0.76 -6.76
C THR A 65 8.89 -1.38 -5.44
N GLY A 66 8.75 -2.70 -5.31
CA GLY A 66 9.20 -3.43 -4.13
C GLY A 66 8.62 -4.84 -4.11
N GLY A 67 9.21 -5.71 -3.31
CA GLY A 67 8.76 -7.08 -3.15
C GLY A 67 7.32 -7.20 -2.63
N ILE A 68 6.76 -8.41 -2.70
CA ILE A 68 5.43 -8.69 -2.15
C ILE A 68 5.44 -8.48 -0.63
N GLY A 69 4.50 -7.70 -0.12
CA GLY A 69 4.35 -7.48 1.33
C GLY A 69 5.31 -6.44 1.93
N THR A 70 6.03 -5.64 1.12
CA THR A 70 6.90 -4.55 1.58
C THR A 70 6.14 -3.29 2.00
N GLY A 71 4.82 -3.22 1.83
CA GLY A 71 4.00 -2.08 2.27
C GLY A 71 3.71 -1.02 1.20
N LYS A 72 3.88 -1.30 -0.10
CA LYS A 72 3.56 -0.37 -1.21
C LYS A 72 2.16 0.21 -1.11
N THR A 73 1.16 -0.66 -1.03
CA THR A 73 -0.25 -0.27 -0.93
C THR A 73 -0.53 0.51 0.36
N THR A 74 0.14 0.16 1.46
CA THR A 74 0.00 0.87 2.73
C THR A 74 0.51 2.31 2.62
N VAL A 75 1.68 2.53 2.01
CA VAL A 75 2.22 3.89 1.75
C VAL A 75 1.25 4.71 0.90
N ALA A 76 0.69 4.09 -0.14
CA ALA A 76 -0.25 4.77 -1.02
C ALA A 76 -1.56 5.13 -0.30
N ASN A 77 -2.09 4.21 0.52
CA ASN A 77 -3.29 4.47 1.30
C ASN A 77 -3.05 5.56 2.36
N SER A 78 -1.90 5.53 3.06
CA SER A 78 -1.55 6.61 4.00
C SER A 78 -1.47 7.97 3.32
N LEU A 79 -0.95 8.04 2.08
CA LEU A 79 -0.98 9.28 1.31
C LEU A 79 -2.41 9.70 0.97
N LEU A 80 -3.26 8.75 0.54
CA LEU A 80 -4.65 9.04 0.17
C LEU A 80 -5.47 9.58 1.34
N GLU A 81 -5.12 9.20 2.58
CA GLU A 81 -5.75 9.75 3.80
C GLU A 81 -5.27 11.18 4.14
N GLU A 82 -4.03 11.52 3.74
CA GLU A 82 -3.47 12.86 3.93
C GLU A 82 -3.87 13.85 2.81
N ILE A 83 -4.47 13.35 1.72
CA ILE A 83 -4.86 14.19 0.58
C ILE A 83 -6.03 15.10 0.97
N GLU A 84 -5.87 16.37 0.69
CA GLU A 84 -6.90 17.40 0.88
C GLU A 84 -8.05 17.22 -0.14
N ASP A 85 -9.22 17.81 0.15
CA ASP A 85 -10.43 17.75 -0.68
C ASP A 85 -10.25 18.34 -2.10
N ASP A 86 -9.14 19.02 -2.37
CA ASP A 86 -8.79 19.55 -3.69
C ASP A 86 -8.30 18.50 -4.69
N ILE A 87 -8.09 17.26 -4.27
CA ILE A 87 -7.65 16.17 -5.13
C ILE A 87 -8.74 15.10 -5.26
N ALA A 88 -9.20 14.88 -6.48
CA ALA A 88 -10.03 13.73 -6.82
C ALA A 88 -9.12 12.53 -7.09
N ALA A 89 -9.06 11.59 -6.15
CA ALA A 89 -8.23 10.40 -6.26
C ALA A 89 -9.05 9.19 -6.73
N ALA A 90 -8.50 8.47 -7.71
CA ALA A 90 -9.04 7.20 -8.19
C ALA A 90 -8.00 6.09 -8.00
N GLN A 91 -8.38 5.00 -7.33
CA GLN A 91 -7.50 3.86 -7.15
C GLN A 91 -7.98 2.66 -7.96
N ILE A 92 -7.06 2.07 -8.70
CA ILE A 92 -7.25 0.83 -9.46
C ILE A 92 -6.29 -0.21 -8.89
N VAL A 93 -6.84 -1.34 -8.44
CA VAL A 93 -6.08 -2.54 -8.12
C VAL A 93 -6.27 -3.50 -9.28
N THR A 94 -5.22 -3.75 -10.05
CA THR A 94 -5.38 -4.37 -11.36
C THR A 94 -5.18 -5.88 -11.38
N PRO A 95 -6.19 -6.62 -11.85
CA PRO A 95 -5.98 -7.77 -12.70
C PRO A 95 -5.47 -7.31 -14.08
N LYS A 96 -5.11 -8.23 -14.96
CA LYS A 96 -4.75 -7.90 -16.36
C LYS A 96 -5.89 -7.15 -17.04
N LEU A 97 -5.67 -5.88 -17.40
CA LEU A 97 -6.62 -5.05 -18.13
C LEU A 97 -6.09 -4.78 -19.54
N SER A 98 -6.95 -4.91 -20.55
CA SER A 98 -6.69 -4.37 -21.89
C SER A 98 -6.75 -2.83 -21.87
N PRO A 99 -6.22 -2.15 -22.90
CA PRO A 99 -6.30 -0.68 -22.99
C PRO A 99 -7.72 -0.13 -22.87
N ASP A 100 -8.71 -0.78 -23.50
CA ASP A 100 -10.11 -0.34 -23.46
C ASP A 100 -10.74 -0.55 -22.07
N GLU A 101 -10.43 -1.66 -21.42
CA GLU A 101 -10.88 -1.92 -20.05
C GLU A 101 -10.25 -0.95 -19.05
N LEU A 102 -8.98 -0.58 -19.25
CA LEU A 102 -8.33 0.45 -18.42
C LEU A 102 -9.07 1.78 -18.52
N VAL A 103 -9.36 2.26 -19.73
CA VAL A 103 -10.07 3.53 -19.94
C VAL A 103 -11.45 3.50 -19.29
N LYS A 104 -12.20 2.40 -19.44
CA LYS A 104 -13.49 2.20 -18.76
C LYS A 104 -13.35 2.21 -17.24
N MET A 105 -12.34 1.51 -16.72
CA MET A 105 -12.09 1.43 -15.28
C MET A 105 -11.73 2.81 -14.70
N VAL A 106 -10.83 3.55 -15.35
CA VAL A 106 -10.47 4.91 -14.95
C VAL A 106 -11.69 5.82 -14.93
N ALA A 107 -12.48 5.83 -16.01
CA ALA A 107 -13.69 6.63 -16.10
C ALA A 107 -14.71 6.26 -15.01
N SER A 108 -14.93 4.97 -14.78
CA SER A 108 -15.84 4.48 -13.73
C SER A 108 -15.39 4.88 -12.34
N LYS A 109 -14.08 4.92 -12.07
CA LYS A 109 -13.52 5.37 -10.78
C LYS A 109 -13.70 6.87 -10.53
N PHE A 110 -13.91 7.64 -11.57
CA PHE A 110 -14.30 9.06 -11.50
C PHE A 110 -15.82 9.26 -11.69
N ASP A 111 -16.64 8.23 -11.47
CA ASP A 111 -18.10 8.26 -11.58
C ASP A 111 -18.62 8.67 -12.97
N ILE A 112 -17.82 8.45 -14.04
CA ILE A 112 -18.21 8.71 -15.42
C ILE A 112 -18.91 7.47 -15.98
N PRO A 113 -20.16 7.60 -16.49
CA PRO A 113 -20.89 6.48 -17.08
C PRO A 113 -20.16 5.89 -18.30
N THR A 114 -19.99 4.57 -18.33
CA THR A 114 -19.28 3.85 -19.41
C THR A 114 -20.15 2.88 -20.20
N GLU A 115 -21.35 2.54 -19.71
CA GLU A 115 -22.22 1.57 -20.32
C GLU A 115 -22.72 2.04 -21.70
N GLY A 116 -22.61 1.16 -22.70
CA GLY A 116 -23.06 1.44 -24.07
C GLY A 116 -22.26 2.50 -24.84
N ARG A 117 -21.16 3.02 -24.26
CA ARG A 117 -20.32 4.05 -24.88
C ARG A 117 -19.11 3.47 -25.59
N SER A 118 -18.72 4.10 -26.71
CA SER A 118 -17.44 3.80 -27.35
C SER A 118 -16.25 4.31 -26.51
N LYS A 119 -15.04 3.75 -26.72
CA LYS A 119 -13.81 4.25 -26.11
C LYS A 119 -13.61 5.75 -26.34
N ALA A 120 -13.90 6.22 -27.57
CA ALA A 120 -13.76 7.64 -27.91
C ALA A 120 -14.71 8.53 -27.13
N ASP A 121 -15.96 8.10 -26.91
CA ASP A 121 -16.94 8.85 -26.11
C ASP A 121 -16.52 8.89 -24.62
N ILE A 122 -15.96 7.79 -24.09
CA ILE A 122 -15.46 7.70 -22.73
C ILE A 122 -14.25 8.63 -22.54
N LEU A 123 -13.28 8.60 -23.46
CA LEU A 123 -12.11 9.49 -23.40
C LEU A 123 -12.51 10.95 -23.45
N LYS A 124 -13.47 11.32 -24.31
CA LYS A 124 -14.00 12.68 -24.37
C LYS A 124 -14.70 13.08 -23.07
N ALA A 125 -15.50 12.19 -22.49
CA ALA A 125 -16.16 12.45 -21.22
C ALA A 125 -15.14 12.62 -20.07
N LEU A 126 -14.09 11.79 -20.04
CA LEU A 126 -13.01 11.88 -19.08
C LEU A 126 -12.23 13.20 -19.23
N GLU A 127 -11.90 13.61 -20.46
CA GLU A 127 -11.22 14.87 -20.73
C GLU A 127 -12.03 16.07 -20.23
N LEU A 128 -13.35 16.09 -20.51
CA LEU A 128 -14.25 17.14 -20.02
C LEU A 128 -14.32 17.17 -18.50
N PHE A 129 -14.44 16.00 -17.87
CA PHE A 129 -14.43 15.90 -16.40
C PHE A 129 -13.15 16.46 -15.80
N LEU A 130 -11.99 16.08 -16.32
CA LEU A 130 -10.68 16.55 -15.86
C LEU A 130 -10.52 18.07 -16.07
N TYR A 131 -11.06 18.59 -17.17
CA TYR A 131 -11.06 20.03 -17.43
C TYR A 131 -11.93 20.80 -16.45
N ASP A 132 -13.15 20.32 -16.17
CA ASP A 132 -14.05 20.96 -15.21
C ASP A 132 -13.51 20.87 -13.78
N LEU A 133 -12.89 19.72 -13.41
CA LEU A 133 -12.21 19.55 -12.15
C LEU A 133 -11.08 20.59 -11.96
N ASN A 134 -10.26 20.77 -12.99
CA ASN A 134 -9.17 21.75 -12.96
C ASN A 134 -9.67 23.20 -12.89
N LYS A 135 -10.75 23.52 -13.59
CA LYS A 135 -11.42 24.85 -13.48
C LYS A 135 -11.94 25.14 -12.07
N ALA A 136 -12.36 24.11 -11.35
CA ALA A 136 -12.78 24.20 -9.95
C ALA A 136 -11.58 24.34 -8.97
N GLY A 137 -10.36 24.44 -9.49
CA GLY A 137 -9.12 24.48 -8.68
C GLY A 137 -8.71 23.13 -8.11
N ARG A 138 -9.34 22.05 -8.56
CA ARG A 138 -9.07 20.67 -8.10
C ARG A 138 -8.17 19.93 -9.08
N ARG A 139 -7.56 18.86 -8.62
CA ARG A 139 -6.64 18.00 -9.41
C ARG A 139 -7.11 16.56 -9.43
N ALA A 140 -6.72 15.80 -10.46
CA ALA A 140 -6.99 14.38 -10.54
C ALA A 140 -5.72 13.56 -10.27
N LEU A 141 -5.85 12.55 -9.42
CA LEU A 141 -4.82 11.56 -9.12
C LEU A 141 -5.33 10.16 -9.48
N LEU A 142 -4.59 9.45 -10.30
CA LEU A 142 -4.81 8.05 -10.61
C LEU A 142 -3.73 7.20 -9.93
N LEU A 143 -4.13 6.32 -9.03
CA LEU A 143 -3.25 5.35 -8.40
C LEU A 143 -3.52 3.97 -9.01
N VAL A 144 -2.47 3.36 -9.56
CA VAL A 144 -2.53 2.04 -10.18
C VAL A 144 -1.66 1.09 -9.36
N ASP A 145 -2.30 0.17 -8.63
CA ASP A 145 -1.60 -0.86 -7.86
C ASP A 145 -1.42 -2.14 -8.69
N GLU A 146 -0.42 -2.95 -8.35
CA GLU A 146 -0.03 -4.18 -9.07
C GLU A 146 0.24 -3.93 -10.58
N ALA A 147 0.81 -2.77 -10.93
CA ALA A 147 1.01 -2.31 -12.30
C ALA A 147 1.89 -3.24 -13.15
N GLN A 148 2.69 -4.15 -12.57
CA GLN A 148 3.42 -5.18 -13.32
C GLN A 148 2.50 -6.18 -14.04
N ASN A 149 1.23 -6.24 -13.65
CA ASN A 149 0.24 -7.12 -14.31
C ASN A 149 -0.32 -6.52 -15.61
N LEU A 150 -0.08 -5.23 -15.84
CA LEU A 150 -0.56 -4.55 -17.05
C LEU A 150 0.27 -4.94 -18.28
N PRO A 151 -0.37 -5.28 -19.41
CA PRO A 151 0.29 -5.37 -20.71
C PRO A 151 0.97 -4.03 -21.08
N LEU A 152 2.04 -4.11 -21.88
CA LEU A 152 2.75 -2.91 -22.37
C LEU A 152 1.83 -1.90 -23.03
N GLU A 153 0.87 -2.38 -23.83
CA GLU A 153 -0.12 -1.57 -24.54
C GLU A 153 -1.01 -0.79 -23.55
N THR A 154 -1.32 -1.40 -22.42
CA THR A 154 -2.13 -0.76 -21.38
C THR A 154 -1.32 0.27 -20.59
N ILE A 155 -0.03 0.05 -20.38
CA ILE A 155 0.85 1.07 -19.79
C ILE A 155 1.00 2.27 -20.74
N GLU A 156 1.08 2.03 -22.07
CA GLU A 156 1.05 3.09 -23.07
C GLU A 156 -0.29 3.85 -23.07
N GLU A 157 -1.41 3.20 -22.79
CA GLU A 157 -2.70 3.88 -22.64
C GLU A 157 -2.67 4.85 -21.44
N LEU A 158 -2.05 4.48 -20.31
CA LEU A 158 -1.82 5.42 -19.20
C LEU A 158 -1.01 6.65 -19.64
N ARG A 159 0.02 6.44 -20.47
CA ARG A 159 0.77 7.55 -21.05
C ARG A 159 -0.11 8.44 -21.94
N MET A 160 -1.02 7.85 -22.72
CA MET A 160 -1.96 8.61 -23.54
C MET A 160 -2.92 9.44 -22.69
N LEU A 161 -3.42 8.90 -21.58
CA LEU A 161 -4.26 9.66 -20.63
C LEU A 161 -3.51 10.87 -20.04
N SER A 162 -2.20 10.75 -19.81
CA SER A 162 -1.38 11.88 -19.34
C SER A 162 -1.19 13.00 -20.38
N ASN A 163 -1.66 12.83 -21.63
CA ASN A 163 -1.70 13.89 -22.65
C ASN A 163 -2.88 14.85 -22.47
N PHE A 164 -3.86 14.53 -21.66
CA PHE A 164 -4.91 15.49 -21.33
C PHE A 164 -4.29 16.68 -20.59
N GLN A 165 -4.25 17.83 -21.25
CA GLN A 165 -3.54 19.01 -20.78
C GLN A 165 -4.38 20.28 -20.94
N LEU A 166 -4.16 21.22 -20.03
CA LEU A 166 -4.66 22.59 -20.13
C LEU A 166 -3.50 23.58 -19.95
N ASN A 167 -3.29 24.45 -20.93
CA ASN A 167 -2.19 25.43 -20.94
C ASN A 167 -0.80 24.78 -20.72
N GLY A 168 -0.58 23.58 -21.30
CA GLY A 168 0.67 22.83 -21.19
C GLY A 168 0.86 22.07 -19.88
N LYS A 169 -0.14 22.08 -18.97
CA LYS A 169 -0.09 21.33 -17.70
C LYS A 169 -0.98 20.10 -17.82
N PRO A 170 -0.51 18.91 -17.46
CA PRO A 170 -1.32 17.71 -17.38
C PRO A 170 -2.51 17.86 -16.42
N LEU A 171 -3.66 17.30 -16.79
CA LEU A 171 -4.87 17.33 -15.99
C LEU A 171 -5.00 16.14 -15.04
N ILE A 172 -4.21 15.09 -15.25
CA ILE A 172 -4.19 13.89 -14.41
C ILE A 172 -2.75 13.50 -14.11
N GLN A 173 -2.49 13.22 -12.85
CA GLN A 173 -1.24 12.64 -12.39
C GLN A 173 -1.44 11.16 -12.10
N SER A 174 -0.41 10.33 -12.32
CA SER A 174 -0.54 8.89 -12.10
C SER A 174 0.59 8.36 -11.23
N PHE A 175 0.23 7.58 -10.22
CA PHE A 175 1.14 6.82 -9.37
C PHE A 175 1.04 5.34 -9.71
N LEU A 176 2.17 4.72 -10.02
CA LEU A 176 2.27 3.31 -10.35
C LEU A 176 2.96 2.57 -9.22
N LEU A 177 2.27 1.65 -8.59
CA LEU A 177 2.80 0.73 -7.61
C LEU A 177 2.94 -0.64 -8.24
N GLY A 178 4.09 -1.28 -8.07
CA GLY A 178 4.30 -2.59 -8.67
C GLY A 178 5.40 -3.40 -7.99
N GLN A 179 5.46 -4.67 -8.34
CA GLN A 179 6.54 -5.54 -7.93
C GLN A 179 7.80 -5.23 -8.75
N GLU A 180 8.91 -5.90 -8.42
CA GLU A 180 10.21 -5.66 -9.07
C GLU A 180 10.16 -5.91 -10.59
N GLU A 181 9.25 -6.78 -11.03
CA GLU A 181 8.99 -7.10 -12.43
C GLU A 181 8.51 -5.89 -13.25
N LEU A 182 7.99 -4.86 -12.60
CA LEU A 182 7.64 -3.60 -13.28
C LEU A 182 8.88 -2.88 -13.82
N GLN A 183 10.04 -2.98 -13.15
CA GLN A 183 11.25 -2.28 -13.58
C GLN A 183 11.76 -2.71 -14.96
N PRO A 184 11.94 -4.02 -15.27
CA PRO A 184 12.34 -4.43 -16.61
C PRO A 184 11.28 -4.09 -17.67
N ILE A 185 9.99 -4.12 -17.33
CA ILE A 185 8.92 -3.68 -18.24
C ILE A 185 9.12 -2.22 -18.64
N LEU A 186 9.31 -1.33 -17.67
CA LEU A 186 9.52 0.09 -17.92
C LEU A 186 10.86 0.40 -18.61
N ARG A 187 11.86 -0.48 -18.49
CA ARG A 187 13.17 -0.35 -19.16
C ARG A 187 13.17 -0.87 -20.60
N ALA A 188 12.11 -1.52 -21.05
CA ALA A 188 12.02 -2.03 -22.42
C ALA A 188 12.21 -0.91 -23.45
N PRO A 189 12.84 -1.19 -24.62
CA PRO A 189 13.14 -0.15 -25.62
C PRO A 189 11.92 0.65 -26.09
N ASN A 190 10.78 0.01 -26.22
CA ASN A 190 9.52 0.63 -26.63
C ASN A 190 8.86 1.51 -25.56
N MET A 191 9.41 1.52 -24.32
CA MET A 191 8.90 2.33 -23.22
C MET A 191 9.65 3.65 -22.99
N GLU A 192 10.47 4.08 -23.96
CA GLU A 192 11.26 5.31 -23.86
C GLU A 192 10.42 6.55 -23.58
N GLN A 193 9.32 6.72 -24.31
CA GLN A 193 8.42 7.87 -24.16
C GLN A 193 7.71 7.87 -22.79
N PHE A 194 7.42 6.70 -22.25
CA PHE A 194 6.87 6.57 -20.91
C PHE A 194 7.91 6.96 -19.85
N ARG A 195 9.15 6.45 -19.99
CA ARG A 195 10.24 6.76 -19.05
C ARG A 195 10.53 8.25 -18.94
N GLN A 196 10.47 8.98 -20.05
CA GLN A 196 10.69 10.43 -20.07
C GLN A 196 9.65 11.22 -19.24
N ARG A 197 8.52 10.58 -18.91
CA ARG A 197 7.47 11.16 -18.06
C ARG A 197 7.52 10.71 -16.61
N ILE A 198 8.46 9.86 -16.25
CA ILE A 198 8.65 9.47 -14.85
C ILE A 198 9.40 10.60 -14.13
N VAL A 199 8.69 11.27 -13.23
CA VAL A 199 9.24 12.36 -12.41
C VAL A 199 10.10 11.82 -11.27
N ALA A 200 9.66 10.73 -10.64
CA ALA A 200 10.42 10.06 -9.59
C ALA A 200 10.15 8.56 -9.55
N SER A 201 11.13 7.81 -9.08
CA SER A 201 10.98 6.38 -8.81
C SER A 201 11.63 6.02 -7.48
N CYS A 202 10.97 5.13 -6.73
CA CYS A 202 11.46 4.61 -5.47
C CYS A 202 11.32 3.10 -5.42
N HIS A 203 12.26 2.44 -4.76
CA HIS A 203 12.18 1.01 -4.46
C HIS A 203 12.04 0.83 -2.95
N LEU A 204 10.98 0.15 -2.52
CA LEU A 204 10.76 -0.24 -1.13
C LEU A 204 11.54 -1.52 -0.84
N ALA A 205 12.67 -1.39 -0.18
CA ALA A 205 13.44 -2.53 0.30
C ALA A 205 12.81 -3.12 1.57
N PRO A 206 13.08 -4.39 1.88
CA PRO A 206 12.75 -4.98 3.18
C PRO A 206 13.38 -4.20 4.34
N LEU A 207 12.83 -4.35 5.53
CA LEU A 207 13.34 -3.74 6.76
C LEU A 207 14.71 -4.32 7.11
N SER A 208 15.64 -3.47 7.57
CA SER A 208 16.86 -3.93 8.22
C SER A 208 16.54 -4.64 9.54
N LEU A 209 17.54 -5.26 10.16
CA LEU A 209 17.35 -5.88 11.47
C LEU A 209 16.88 -4.86 12.52
N GLU A 210 17.50 -3.70 12.55
CA GLU A 210 17.16 -2.61 13.46
C GLU A 210 15.74 -2.10 13.20
N GLU A 211 15.39 -1.85 11.94
CA GLU A 211 14.03 -1.43 11.55
C GLU A 211 12.99 -2.52 11.85
N CYS A 212 13.38 -3.82 11.79
CA CYS A 212 12.50 -4.92 12.14
C CYS A 212 12.20 -4.94 13.64
N LYS A 213 13.21 -4.70 14.49
CA LYS A 213 13.06 -4.56 15.94
C LYS A 213 12.11 -3.39 16.26
N GLU A 214 12.41 -2.21 15.73
CA GLU A 214 11.58 -1.01 15.90
C GLU A 214 10.14 -1.22 15.40
N TYR A 215 9.96 -1.93 14.28
CA TYR A 215 8.65 -2.25 13.72
C TYR A 215 7.81 -3.12 14.67
N ILE A 216 8.42 -4.17 15.25
CA ILE A 216 7.73 -5.08 16.17
C ILE A 216 7.35 -4.33 17.44
N GLU A 217 8.28 -3.58 18.03
CA GLU A 217 8.04 -2.77 19.23
C GLU A 217 6.95 -1.72 18.99
N TYR A 218 7.03 -0.99 17.87
CA TYR A 218 6.03 0.02 17.50
C TYR A 218 4.62 -0.59 17.47
N ARG A 219 4.45 -1.76 16.82
CA ARG A 219 3.15 -2.41 16.69
C ARG A 219 2.61 -2.94 18.01
N LEU A 220 3.47 -3.48 18.87
CA LEU A 220 3.12 -3.91 20.22
C LEU A 220 2.65 -2.72 21.08
N HIS A 221 3.43 -1.64 21.11
CA HIS A 221 3.07 -0.43 21.86
C HIS A 221 1.77 0.20 21.34
N HIS A 222 1.59 0.24 20.02
CA HIS A 222 0.36 0.76 19.42
C HIS A 222 -0.87 -0.10 19.77
N ALA A 223 -0.67 -1.40 19.92
CA ALA A 223 -1.69 -2.32 20.43
C ALA A 223 -1.91 -2.26 21.95
N GLY A 224 -1.21 -1.36 22.66
CA GLY A 224 -1.38 -1.15 24.10
C GLY A 224 -0.37 -1.87 25.00
N TRP A 225 0.66 -2.53 24.44
CA TRP A 225 1.72 -3.13 25.24
C TRP A 225 2.55 -2.07 25.97
N ASN A 226 2.56 -2.12 27.30
CA ASN A 226 3.31 -1.20 28.16
C ASN A 226 4.34 -1.93 29.06
N GLY A 227 4.57 -3.23 28.81
CA GLY A 227 5.50 -4.05 29.57
C GLY A 227 6.95 -3.85 29.16
N THR A 228 7.84 -4.63 29.80
CA THR A 228 9.25 -4.78 29.41
C THR A 228 9.35 -5.52 28.06
N ALA A 229 10.57 -5.61 27.50
CA ALA A 229 10.80 -6.32 26.24
C ALA A 229 10.22 -7.75 26.27
N LEU A 230 9.25 -7.99 25.39
CA LEU A 230 8.56 -9.29 25.27
C LEU A 230 9.42 -10.33 24.55
N PHE A 231 10.32 -9.86 23.66
CA PHE A 231 11.21 -10.68 22.83
C PHE A 231 12.67 -10.41 23.17
N SER A 232 13.49 -11.47 23.28
CA SER A 232 14.93 -11.30 23.38
C SER A 232 15.52 -10.82 22.04
N ASP A 233 16.74 -10.25 22.09
CA ASP A 233 17.44 -9.82 20.87
C ASP A 233 17.65 -10.97 19.88
N GLU A 234 18.00 -12.16 20.38
CA GLU A 234 18.19 -13.37 19.56
C GLU A 234 16.87 -13.84 18.93
N ALA A 235 15.72 -13.67 19.62
CA ALA A 235 14.41 -13.97 19.07
C ALA A 235 14.09 -13.01 17.90
N LEU A 236 14.35 -11.71 18.07
CA LEU A 236 14.16 -10.70 17.03
C LEU A 236 15.07 -10.91 15.82
N GLU A 237 16.32 -11.32 16.03
CA GLU A 237 17.24 -11.70 14.94
C GLU A 237 16.71 -12.90 14.14
N ARG A 238 16.15 -13.92 14.79
CA ARG A 238 15.53 -15.06 14.13
C ARG A 238 14.27 -14.66 13.35
N ILE A 239 13.42 -13.82 13.93
CA ILE A 239 12.23 -13.29 13.25
C ILE A 239 12.65 -12.55 11.98
N HIS A 240 13.68 -11.69 12.05
CA HIS A 240 14.22 -11.01 10.87
C HIS A 240 14.76 -12.00 9.84
N MET A 241 15.52 -13.00 10.25
CA MET A 241 16.08 -14.02 9.36
C MET A 241 14.98 -14.80 8.60
N PHE A 242 13.93 -15.27 9.29
CA PHE A 242 12.83 -16.02 8.68
C PHE A 242 11.93 -15.15 7.79
N SER A 243 11.64 -13.93 8.24
CA SER A 243 10.82 -12.98 7.49
C SER A 243 11.58 -12.29 6.34
N ARG A 244 12.93 -12.30 6.41
CA ARG A 244 13.82 -11.49 5.55
C ARG A 244 13.48 -10.00 5.59
N GLY A 245 13.02 -9.51 6.72
CA GLY A 245 12.61 -8.12 6.91
C GLY A 245 11.36 -7.70 6.13
N ILE A 246 10.57 -8.63 5.60
CA ILE A 246 9.34 -8.32 4.86
C ILE A 246 8.17 -8.14 5.83
N PRO A 247 7.56 -6.94 5.95
CA PRO A 247 6.52 -6.63 6.94
C PRO A 247 5.37 -7.63 7.01
N ARG A 248 4.85 -8.05 5.85
CA ARG A 248 3.77 -9.04 5.79
C ARG A 248 4.16 -10.40 6.37
N LYS A 249 5.42 -10.81 6.15
CA LYS A 249 5.95 -12.06 6.71
C LYS A 249 6.22 -11.91 8.20
N ILE A 250 6.72 -10.75 8.64
CA ILE A 250 6.89 -10.44 10.06
C ILE A 250 5.53 -10.57 10.75
N ASN A 251 4.48 -9.92 10.24
CA ASN A 251 3.14 -9.99 10.82
C ASN A 251 2.63 -11.43 10.90
N THR A 252 2.75 -12.20 9.83
CA THR A 252 2.30 -13.61 9.82
C THR A 252 3.05 -14.46 10.84
N LEU A 253 4.37 -14.25 10.97
CA LEU A 253 5.21 -14.98 11.91
C LEU A 253 4.89 -14.57 13.34
N MET A 254 4.82 -13.27 13.60
CA MET A 254 4.52 -12.71 14.92
C MET A 254 3.15 -13.14 15.45
N ASP A 255 2.12 -13.12 14.59
CA ASP A 255 0.77 -13.57 14.96
C ASP A 255 0.78 -15.04 15.42
N ARG A 256 1.56 -15.90 14.75
CA ARG A 256 1.73 -17.30 15.13
C ARG A 256 2.53 -17.46 16.42
N ILE A 257 3.62 -16.71 16.59
CA ILE A 257 4.45 -16.75 17.81
C ILE A 257 3.63 -16.30 19.02
N MET A 258 2.87 -15.21 18.89
CA MET A 258 2.00 -14.70 19.97
C MET A 258 0.93 -15.74 20.34
N LEU A 259 0.32 -16.39 19.36
CA LEU A 259 -0.64 -17.47 19.60
C LEU A 259 0.02 -18.68 20.28
N TYR A 260 1.20 -19.09 19.81
CA TYR A 260 1.96 -20.17 20.42
C TYR A 260 2.31 -19.85 21.89
N GLY A 261 2.81 -18.65 22.16
CA GLY A 261 3.14 -18.22 23.51
C GLY A 261 1.93 -18.20 24.44
N PHE A 262 0.75 -17.83 23.94
CA PHE A 262 -0.49 -17.93 24.70
C PHE A 262 -0.83 -19.38 25.06
N LEU A 263 -0.68 -20.32 24.11
CA LEU A 263 -1.00 -21.74 24.32
C LEU A 263 -0.02 -22.42 25.29
N GLU A 264 1.24 -22.01 25.28
CA GLU A 264 2.30 -22.51 26.16
C GLU A 264 2.50 -21.67 27.44
N GLU A 265 1.62 -20.68 27.67
CA GLU A 265 1.66 -19.78 28.84
C GLU A 265 3.01 -19.05 29.02
N LEU A 266 3.64 -18.66 27.89
CA LEU A 266 4.93 -17.96 27.91
C LEU A 266 4.74 -16.47 28.21
N GLU A 267 5.50 -15.95 29.17
CA GLU A 267 5.53 -14.52 29.52
C GLU A 267 6.52 -13.72 28.66
N SER A 268 7.50 -14.40 28.04
CA SER A 268 8.53 -13.81 27.16
C SER A 268 9.00 -14.83 26.13
N PHE A 269 9.61 -14.34 25.05
CA PHE A 269 10.06 -15.14 23.93
C PHE A 269 11.57 -15.08 23.77
N ASP A 270 12.22 -16.23 23.86
CA ASP A 270 13.62 -16.42 23.51
C ASP A 270 13.77 -16.96 22.06
N ALA A 271 15.00 -17.21 21.64
CA ALA A 271 15.27 -17.77 20.31
C ALA A 271 14.65 -19.16 20.08
N ASN A 272 14.37 -19.95 21.14
CA ASN A 272 13.80 -21.28 20.99
C ASN A 272 12.30 -21.21 20.72
N ALA A 273 11.62 -20.22 21.26
CA ALA A 273 10.19 -19.99 21.03
C ALA A 273 9.87 -19.57 19.58
N VAL A 274 10.87 -19.15 18.81
CA VAL A 274 10.75 -18.73 17.39
C VAL A 274 11.04 -19.89 16.42
N ASN A 275 11.56 -21.00 16.88
CA ASN A 275 11.86 -22.18 16.05
C ASN A 275 10.63 -23.08 15.88
#